data_e1ca9a18209f9fb01e39bd0c2903b52c
#
_entry.id   e1ca9a18209f9fb01e39bd0c2903b52c
#
_cell.length_a   1.000
_cell.length_b   1.000
_cell.length_c   1.000
_cell.angle_alpha   90.00
_cell.angle_beta   90.00
_cell.angle_gamma   90.00
#
_symmetry.space_group_name_H-M   'P 1'
#
loop_
_entity.id
_entity.type
_entity.pdbx_description
1 polymer ?
#
loop_
_entity_poly.entity_id
_entity_poly.type
_entity_poly.pdbx_seq_one_letter_code
_entity_poly.pdbx_strand_id
1 'polypeptide(L)'
;MWEKMYFKPFEELTFSDDFMFGKVMQDPEICTGVLERLLHIKIDHIEYPELQKIISPYYTSRGIRLDVYVKDSDRVFDIEMQSTPQDALEKRMRYYQSMLDIDDLIRGSNYDELKESYVIFICKTSPFKKDSPDWNHPVYKFETMCRDYPDVIFNDSACKLIYNASAYKTEKDPELRALLNFVCKNNADDNFTKKITSLSPIYIHSTIS
;
A
#
# COMPACT_ATOMS: atom_id res chain seq x y z
N MET A 1 -14.34 19.53 -25.38
CA MET A 1 -12.97 20.08 -25.19
C MET A 1 -12.18 18.97 -24.53
N TRP A 2 -11.30 18.30 -25.27
CA TRP A 2 -10.47 17.21 -24.72
C TRP A 2 -9.37 17.89 -23.93
N GLU A 3 -9.40 17.78 -22.58
CA GLU A 3 -8.26 18.17 -21.77
C GLU A 3 -7.07 17.30 -22.23
N LYS A 4 -5.99 17.95 -22.65
CA LYS A 4 -4.73 17.27 -22.92
C LYS A 4 -4.31 16.62 -21.61
N MET A 5 -4.46 15.30 -21.51
CA MET A 5 -3.82 14.53 -20.44
C MET A 5 -2.32 14.76 -20.59
N TYR A 6 -1.76 15.52 -19.67
CA TYR A 6 -0.32 15.76 -19.61
C TYR A 6 0.32 14.53 -18.99
N PHE A 7 0.86 13.67 -19.83
CA PHE A 7 1.65 12.53 -19.35
C PHE A 7 3.04 13.04 -18.97
N LYS A 8 3.45 12.71 -17.75
CA LYS A 8 4.81 12.95 -17.28
C LYS A 8 5.79 12.14 -18.13
N PRO A 9 6.91 12.73 -18.62
CA PRO A 9 7.92 11.97 -19.34
C PRO A 9 8.44 10.79 -18.51
N PHE A 10 8.76 9.68 -19.15
CA PHE A 10 9.22 8.47 -18.46
C PHE A 10 10.45 8.72 -17.60
N GLU A 11 11.37 9.55 -18.07
CA GLU A 11 12.62 9.90 -17.38
C GLU A 11 12.39 10.68 -16.08
N GLU A 12 11.21 11.27 -15.93
CA GLU A 12 10.82 12.02 -14.74
C GLU A 12 9.98 11.20 -13.76
N LEU A 13 9.62 9.96 -14.13
CA LEU A 13 8.85 9.08 -13.26
C LEU A 13 9.68 8.67 -12.04
N THR A 14 9.05 8.68 -10.89
CA THR A 14 9.62 8.27 -9.61
C THR A 14 8.87 7.06 -9.05
N PHE A 15 9.42 6.40 -8.05
CA PHE A 15 8.76 5.26 -7.40
C PHE A 15 7.35 5.60 -6.89
N SER A 16 7.08 6.85 -6.53
CA SER A 16 5.76 7.30 -6.06
C SER A 16 4.75 7.60 -7.19
N ASP A 17 5.12 7.46 -8.45
CA ASP A 17 4.17 7.54 -9.57
C ASP A 17 3.50 6.18 -9.76
N ASP A 18 2.17 6.14 -9.91
CA ASP A 18 1.35 4.91 -9.95
C ASP A 18 1.89 3.85 -10.91
N PHE A 19 2.31 4.28 -12.12
CA PHE A 19 2.88 3.37 -13.11
C PHE A 19 4.19 2.72 -12.64
N MET A 20 5.11 3.52 -12.10
CA MET A 20 6.41 3.02 -11.63
C MET A 20 6.25 2.16 -10.40
N PHE A 21 5.41 2.57 -9.45
CA PHE A 21 5.10 1.77 -8.28
C PHE A 21 4.59 0.39 -8.67
N GLY A 22 3.55 0.34 -9.51
CA GLY A 22 3.02 -0.93 -9.99
C GLY A 22 4.07 -1.78 -10.67
N LYS A 23 4.87 -1.21 -11.60
CA LYS A 23 5.89 -1.97 -12.33
C LYS A 23 6.98 -2.54 -11.43
N VAL A 24 7.47 -1.77 -10.49
CA VAL A 24 8.51 -2.20 -9.54
C VAL A 24 7.97 -3.26 -8.59
N MET A 25 6.73 -3.11 -8.12
CA MET A 25 6.08 -4.06 -7.21
C MET A 25 5.70 -5.40 -7.87
N GLN A 26 5.82 -5.53 -9.20
CA GLN A 26 5.70 -6.83 -9.89
C GLN A 26 6.88 -7.77 -9.60
N ASP A 27 8.03 -7.22 -9.21
CA ASP A 27 9.16 -8.05 -8.79
C ASP A 27 8.87 -8.62 -7.40
N PRO A 28 8.76 -9.98 -7.24
CA PRO A 28 8.40 -10.57 -5.97
C PRO A 28 9.41 -10.28 -4.85
N GLU A 29 10.71 -10.16 -5.18
CA GLU A 29 11.74 -9.86 -4.18
C GLU A 29 11.60 -8.42 -3.67
N ILE A 30 11.30 -7.48 -4.57
CA ILE A 30 11.05 -6.09 -4.18
C ILE A 30 9.74 -5.98 -3.40
N CYS A 31 8.68 -6.61 -3.86
CA CYS A 31 7.39 -6.60 -3.19
C CYS A 31 7.50 -7.17 -1.76
N THR A 32 8.14 -8.33 -1.60
CA THR A 32 8.44 -8.91 -0.29
C THR A 32 9.25 -7.94 0.58
N GLY A 33 10.34 -7.38 0.04
CA GLY A 33 11.18 -6.45 0.79
C GLY A 33 10.48 -5.16 1.20
N VAL A 34 9.53 -4.66 0.40
CA VAL A 34 8.66 -3.52 0.79
C VAL A 34 7.74 -3.93 1.93
N LEU A 35 7.02 -5.05 1.79
CA LEU A 35 6.09 -5.54 2.82
C LEU A 35 6.79 -5.84 4.15
N GLU A 36 7.95 -6.48 4.12
CA GLU A 36 8.74 -6.77 5.34
C GLU A 36 9.15 -5.49 6.08
N ARG A 37 9.55 -4.43 5.35
CA ARG A 37 9.88 -3.12 5.94
C ARG A 37 8.67 -2.40 6.51
N LEU A 38 7.54 -2.47 5.81
CA LEU A 38 6.31 -1.82 6.26
C LEU A 38 5.74 -2.49 7.51
N LEU A 39 5.75 -3.82 7.57
CA LEU A 39 5.03 -4.58 8.57
C LEU A 39 5.92 -5.10 9.71
N HIS A 40 7.25 -5.06 9.57
CA HIS A 40 8.22 -5.67 10.48
C HIS A 40 7.96 -7.17 10.74
N ILE A 41 7.48 -7.87 9.72
CA ILE A 41 7.26 -9.32 9.73
C ILE A 41 8.14 -10.00 8.69
N LYS A 42 8.37 -11.31 8.84
CA LYS A 42 8.98 -12.12 7.80
C LYS A 42 7.91 -12.70 6.89
N ILE A 43 8.21 -12.70 5.59
CA ILE A 43 7.35 -13.25 4.55
C ILE A 43 8.17 -14.30 3.80
N ASP A 44 7.83 -15.56 4.02
CA ASP A 44 8.60 -16.67 3.43
C ASP A 44 8.31 -16.85 1.95
N HIS A 45 7.06 -16.58 1.54
CA HIS A 45 6.63 -16.73 0.16
C HIS A 45 5.44 -15.81 -0.11
N ILE A 46 5.41 -15.19 -1.28
CA ILE A 46 4.22 -14.49 -1.79
C ILE A 46 3.79 -15.13 -3.11
N GLU A 47 2.49 -15.16 -3.33
CA GLU A 47 1.95 -15.37 -4.68
C GLU A 47 2.34 -14.18 -5.56
N TYR A 48 2.36 -14.39 -6.87
CA TYR A 48 2.75 -13.34 -7.79
C TYR A 48 1.89 -12.08 -7.61
N PRO A 49 2.48 -10.88 -7.42
CA PRO A 49 1.70 -9.67 -7.20
C PRO A 49 0.78 -9.36 -8.38
N GLU A 50 -0.51 -9.22 -8.10
CA GLU A 50 -1.49 -8.78 -9.10
C GLU A 50 -1.55 -7.25 -9.13
N LEU A 51 -1.25 -6.66 -10.27
CA LEU A 51 -1.38 -5.21 -10.46
C LEU A 51 -2.77 -4.85 -10.95
N GLN A 52 -3.28 -3.72 -10.46
CA GLN A 52 -4.54 -3.14 -10.89
C GLN A 52 -5.69 -4.16 -10.85
N LYS A 53 -5.67 -5.02 -9.83
CA LYS A 53 -6.75 -5.98 -9.61
C LYS A 53 -8.08 -5.26 -9.45
N ILE A 54 -9.07 -5.66 -10.26
CA ILE A 54 -10.41 -5.10 -10.21
C ILE A 54 -11.31 -6.05 -9.41
N ILE A 55 -11.93 -5.52 -8.36
CA ILE A 55 -12.96 -6.21 -7.59
C ILE A 55 -14.28 -5.47 -7.80
N SER A 56 -15.26 -6.14 -8.40
CA SER A 56 -16.58 -5.58 -8.70
C SER A 56 -17.65 -6.65 -8.48
N PRO A 57 -18.09 -6.87 -7.25
CA PRO A 57 -18.99 -7.99 -6.90
C PRO A 57 -20.38 -7.87 -7.52
N TYR A 58 -20.86 -6.65 -7.80
CA TYR A 58 -22.19 -6.42 -8.38
C TYR A 58 -22.14 -5.35 -9.47
N TYR A 59 -22.99 -5.49 -10.49
CA TYR A 59 -23.10 -4.54 -11.60
C TYR A 59 -23.38 -3.10 -11.15
N THR A 60 -24.14 -2.91 -10.06
CA THR A 60 -24.52 -1.60 -9.52
C THR A 60 -23.61 -1.11 -8.39
N SER A 61 -22.64 -1.94 -7.93
CA SER A 61 -21.71 -1.54 -6.90
C SER A 61 -20.57 -0.71 -7.49
N ARG A 62 -20.01 0.18 -6.66
CA ARG A 62 -18.74 0.82 -7.01
C ARG A 62 -17.63 -0.21 -6.90
N GLY A 63 -17.13 -0.71 -8.03
CA GLY A 63 -15.91 -1.51 -8.05
C GLY A 63 -14.71 -0.73 -7.52
N ILE A 64 -13.69 -1.46 -7.10
CA ILE A 64 -12.37 -0.91 -6.76
C ILE A 64 -11.33 -1.45 -7.73
N ARG A 65 -10.25 -0.70 -7.87
CA ARG A 65 -9.04 -1.13 -8.55
C ARG A 65 -7.90 -0.96 -7.56
N LEU A 66 -7.28 -2.06 -7.17
CA LEU A 66 -6.16 -2.12 -6.26
C LEU A 66 -4.86 -1.88 -7.03
N ASP A 67 -3.96 -1.07 -6.50
CA ASP A 67 -2.68 -0.80 -7.16
C ASP A 67 -1.81 -2.06 -7.18
N VAL A 68 -1.61 -2.66 -6.03
CA VAL A 68 -0.87 -3.92 -5.87
C VAL A 68 -1.59 -4.82 -4.87
N TYR A 69 -2.01 -5.98 -5.34
CA TYR A 69 -2.65 -7.01 -4.52
C TYR A 69 -1.71 -8.21 -4.40
N VAL A 70 -1.51 -8.69 -3.18
CA VAL A 70 -0.59 -9.78 -2.87
C VAL A 70 -1.25 -10.75 -1.91
N LYS A 71 -0.99 -12.03 -2.10
CA LYS A 71 -1.36 -13.09 -1.16
C LYS A 71 -0.12 -13.82 -0.67
N ASP A 72 -0.16 -14.25 0.57
CA ASP A 72 0.62 -15.39 1.04
C ASP A 72 -0.33 -16.51 1.54
N SER A 73 0.18 -17.51 2.26
CA SER A 73 -0.63 -18.65 2.71
C SER A 73 -1.89 -18.23 3.48
N ASP A 74 -1.72 -17.30 4.43
CA ASP A 74 -2.75 -16.95 5.41
C ASP A 74 -3.12 -15.46 5.43
N ARG A 75 -2.51 -14.65 4.55
CA ARG A 75 -2.66 -13.20 4.54
C ARG A 75 -2.95 -12.66 3.15
N VAL A 76 -3.68 -11.55 3.11
CA VAL A 76 -3.90 -10.75 1.91
C VAL A 76 -3.46 -9.31 2.16
N PHE A 77 -2.80 -8.72 1.16
CA PHE A 77 -2.26 -7.38 1.22
C PHE A 77 -2.78 -6.56 0.05
N ASP A 78 -3.32 -5.40 0.34
CA ASP A 78 -3.61 -4.33 -0.61
C ASP A 78 -2.65 -3.18 -0.34
N ILE A 79 -1.82 -2.81 -1.31
CA ILE A 79 -0.80 -1.78 -1.17
C ILE A 79 -1.07 -0.68 -2.18
N GLU A 80 -1.43 0.48 -1.66
CA GLU A 80 -1.84 1.65 -2.43
C GLU A 80 -0.81 2.77 -2.33
N MET A 81 -0.37 3.32 -3.46
CA MET A 81 0.48 4.50 -3.51
C MET A 81 -0.37 5.77 -3.65
N GLN A 82 -0.23 6.68 -2.69
CA GLN A 82 -0.98 7.93 -2.68
C GLN A 82 -0.04 9.12 -2.89
N SER A 83 0.19 9.49 -4.14
CA SER A 83 1.12 10.58 -4.50
C SER A 83 0.56 11.97 -4.19
N THR A 84 -0.76 12.13 -4.22
CA THR A 84 -1.47 13.37 -3.87
C THR A 84 -2.54 13.11 -2.81
N PRO A 85 -2.83 14.09 -1.93
CA PRO A 85 -3.91 13.94 -0.96
C PRO A 85 -5.25 13.70 -1.64
N GLN A 86 -6.02 12.76 -1.12
CA GLN A 86 -7.38 12.49 -1.58
C GLN A 86 -8.34 12.54 -0.40
N ASP A 87 -9.57 12.98 -0.67
CA ASP A 87 -10.62 13.01 0.35
C ASP A 87 -11.10 11.61 0.74
N ALA A 88 -11.61 11.52 1.98
CA ALA A 88 -12.27 10.34 2.54
C ALA A 88 -11.39 9.08 2.55
N LEU A 89 -10.09 9.23 2.84
CA LEU A 89 -9.13 8.13 2.90
C LEU A 89 -9.62 7.02 3.85
N GLU A 90 -10.10 7.36 5.04
CA GLU A 90 -10.57 6.42 6.06
C GLU A 90 -11.77 5.59 5.57
N LYS A 91 -12.67 6.24 4.81
CA LYS A 91 -13.83 5.55 4.21
C LYS A 91 -13.42 4.66 3.04
N ARG A 92 -12.42 5.08 2.25
CA ARG A 92 -11.85 4.26 1.18
C ARG A 92 -11.23 3.00 1.77
N MET A 93 -10.36 3.13 2.77
CA MET A 93 -9.72 1.99 3.44
C MET A 93 -10.75 1.01 4.01
N ARG A 94 -11.82 1.50 4.64
CA ARG A 94 -12.92 0.65 5.11
C ARG A 94 -13.60 -0.09 3.95
N TYR A 95 -13.83 0.60 2.84
CA TYR A 95 -14.49 0.01 1.68
C TYR A 95 -13.58 -1.04 1.00
N TYR A 96 -12.29 -0.75 0.87
CA TYR A 96 -11.30 -1.67 0.33
C TYR A 96 -11.22 -2.94 1.18
N GLN A 97 -11.16 -2.81 2.50
CA GLN A 97 -11.20 -3.94 3.43
C GLN A 97 -12.39 -4.86 3.15
N SER A 98 -13.61 -4.30 3.06
CA SER A 98 -14.80 -5.09 2.78
C SER A 98 -14.77 -5.76 1.40
N MET A 99 -14.12 -5.14 0.42
CA MET A 99 -13.98 -5.72 -0.92
C MET A 99 -12.97 -6.86 -0.95
N LEU A 100 -11.89 -6.78 -0.17
CA LEU A 100 -10.95 -7.89 0.02
C LEU A 100 -11.65 -9.08 0.65
N ASP A 101 -12.44 -8.88 1.70
CA ASP A 101 -13.20 -9.93 2.37
C ASP A 101 -14.19 -10.63 1.42
N ILE A 102 -14.88 -9.85 0.57
CA ILE A 102 -15.81 -10.39 -0.43
C ILE A 102 -15.08 -11.20 -1.53
N ASP A 103 -13.87 -10.75 -1.92
CA ASP A 103 -13.05 -11.43 -2.94
C ASP A 103 -12.43 -12.73 -2.40
N ASP A 104 -12.09 -12.74 -1.11
CA ASP A 104 -11.41 -13.89 -0.49
C ASP A 104 -12.39 -14.98 -0.05
N LEU A 105 -13.56 -14.63 0.50
CA LEU A 105 -14.52 -15.59 1.04
C LEU A 105 -15.52 -16.08 -0.01
N ILE A 106 -15.38 -17.33 -0.40
CA ILE A 106 -16.27 -17.99 -1.37
C ILE A 106 -17.63 -18.31 -0.72
N ARG A 107 -18.71 -18.24 -1.50
CA ARG A 107 -20.05 -18.61 -1.02
C ARG A 107 -20.08 -20.03 -0.47
N GLY A 108 -20.47 -20.18 0.78
CA GLY A 108 -20.58 -21.45 1.49
C GLY A 108 -19.38 -21.78 2.37
N SER A 109 -18.31 -20.96 2.33
CA SER A 109 -17.20 -21.04 3.27
C SER A 109 -17.60 -20.55 4.66
N ASN A 110 -16.84 -20.98 5.66
CA ASN A 110 -16.99 -20.48 7.04
C ASN A 110 -16.26 -19.14 7.18
N TYR A 111 -16.70 -18.32 8.12
CA TYR A 111 -16.06 -17.01 8.38
C TYR A 111 -14.64 -17.12 8.97
N ASP A 112 -14.29 -18.24 9.60
CA ASP A 112 -12.96 -18.55 10.08
C ASP A 112 -11.94 -18.87 8.98
N GLU A 113 -12.40 -19.02 7.73
CA GLU A 113 -11.57 -19.15 6.55
C GLU A 113 -11.10 -17.77 6.01
N LEU A 114 -11.66 -16.65 6.51
CA LEU A 114 -11.17 -15.31 6.16
C LEU A 114 -9.72 -15.15 6.58
N LYS A 115 -8.89 -14.74 5.64
CA LYS A 115 -7.46 -14.51 5.87
C LYS A 115 -7.24 -13.23 6.65
N GLU A 116 -6.10 -13.15 7.33
CA GLU A 116 -5.61 -11.90 7.86
C GLU A 116 -5.41 -10.90 6.72
N SER A 117 -5.93 -9.68 6.85
CA SER A 117 -5.99 -8.73 5.76
C SER A 117 -5.41 -7.36 6.13
N TYR A 118 -4.60 -6.84 5.21
CA TYR A 118 -3.89 -5.58 5.36
C TYR A 118 -4.25 -4.63 4.24
N VAL A 119 -4.86 -3.49 4.58
CA VAL A 119 -5.04 -2.36 3.65
C VAL A 119 -4.00 -1.30 3.98
N ILE A 120 -3.04 -1.13 3.08
CA ILE A 120 -1.83 -0.32 3.28
C ILE A 120 -1.84 0.86 2.31
N PHE A 121 -1.83 2.07 2.85
CA PHE A 121 -1.70 3.29 2.05
C PHE A 121 -0.34 3.94 2.32
N ILE A 122 0.48 4.08 1.29
CA ILE A 122 1.76 4.81 1.34
C ILE A 122 1.53 6.20 0.79
N CYS A 123 1.40 7.18 1.67
CA CYS A 123 1.10 8.56 1.33
C CYS A 123 2.41 9.36 1.20
N LYS A 124 2.66 9.95 0.03
CA LYS A 124 3.83 10.81 -0.21
C LYS A 124 3.84 12.05 0.69
N THR A 125 2.66 12.56 1.01
CA THR A 125 2.44 13.71 1.89
C THR A 125 1.51 13.32 3.03
N SER A 126 1.46 14.15 4.09
CA SER A 126 0.57 13.86 5.22
C SER A 126 -0.88 13.72 4.78
N PRO A 127 -1.55 12.60 5.09
CA PRO A 127 -2.95 12.39 4.77
C PRO A 127 -3.90 13.16 5.69
N PHE A 128 -3.41 13.62 6.84
CA PHE A 128 -4.19 14.32 7.84
C PHE A 128 -3.96 15.82 7.77
N LYS A 129 -5.00 16.60 8.09
CA LYS A 129 -4.94 18.07 8.10
C LYS A 129 -4.00 18.57 9.19
N LYS A 130 -3.28 19.67 8.92
CA LYS A 130 -2.24 20.24 9.78
C LYS A 130 -2.73 20.80 11.13
N ASP A 131 -4.03 20.79 11.39
CA ASP A 131 -4.61 21.46 12.58
C ASP A 131 -4.40 20.69 13.89
N SER A 132 -3.75 19.53 13.83
CA SER A 132 -3.31 18.81 15.02
C SER A 132 -1.80 18.52 14.92
N PRO A 133 -0.97 19.20 15.73
CA PRO A 133 0.49 19.03 15.70
C PRO A 133 0.94 17.60 16.02
N ASP A 134 0.10 16.82 16.73
CA ASP A 134 0.38 15.44 17.12
C ASP A 134 0.08 14.42 16.01
N TRP A 135 -0.37 14.87 14.84
CA TRP A 135 -0.78 14.00 13.74
C TRP A 135 0.23 13.90 12.59
N ASN A 136 1.46 14.23 12.84
CA ASN A 136 2.52 14.10 11.84
C ASN A 136 3.49 12.95 12.16
N HIS A 137 2.94 11.75 12.33
CA HIS A 137 3.72 10.54 12.53
C HIS A 137 4.03 9.84 11.20
N PRO A 138 5.11 9.05 11.12
CA PRO A 138 5.46 8.29 9.92
C PRO A 138 4.53 7.11 9.68
N VAL A 139 3.96 6.52 10.74
CA VAL A 139 3.11 5.32 10.69
C VAL A 139 1.87 5.50 11.56
N TYR A 140 0.74 5.06 11.01
CA TYR A 140 -0.53 4.94 11.74
C TYR A 140 -1.10 3.55 11.49
N LYS A 141 -1.29 2.77 12.56
CA LYS A 141 -1.92 1.46 12.54
C LYS A 141 -3.30 1.54 13.18
N PHE A 142 -4.30 1.03 12.48
CA PHE A 142 -5.69 1.01 12.96
C PHE A 142 -6.19 -0.43 12.98
N GLU A 143 -6.68 -0.83 14.15
CA GLU A 143 -7.28 -2.13 14.43
C GLU A 143 -8.57 -1.93 15.20
N THR A 144 -9.45 -2.92 15.21
CA THR A 144 -10.69 -2.86 15.97
C THR A 144 -10.39 -3.04 17.47
N MET A 145 -10.92 -2.14 18.28
CA MET A 145 -10.77 -2.23 19.75
C MET A 145 -12.09 -1.96 20.47
N CYS A 146 -12.27 -2.57 21.63
CA CYS A 146 -13.36 -2.23 22.52
C CYS A 146 -13.06 -0.91 23.24
N ARG A 147 -13.83 0.14 22.96
CA ARG A 147 -13.58 1.47 23.51
C ARG A 147 -13.77 1.53 25.02
N ASP A 148 -14.79 0.82 25.52
CA ASP A 148 -15.14 0.87 26.94
C ASP A 148 -14.29 -0.09 27.79
N TYR A 149 -13.75 -1.12 27.15
CA TYR A 149 -12.92 -2.14 27.78
C TYR A 149 -11.72 -2.45 26.87
N PRO A 150 -10.65 -1.61 26.89
CA PRO A 150 -9.50 -1.73 25.96
C PRO A 150 -8.73 -3.04 26.08
N ASP A 151 -8.83 -3.73 27.22
CA ASP A 151 -8.20 -5.04 27.45
C ASP A 151 -8.93 -6.20 26.75
N VAL A 152 -10.15 -5.95 26.24
CA VAL A 152 -10.90 -6.93 25.45
C VAL A 152 -10.39 -6.89 24.01
N ILE A 153 -9.66 -7.93 23.62
CA ILE A 153 -9.12 -8.07 22.28
C ILE A 153 -10.23 -8.50 21.33
N PHE A 154 -10.47 -7.68 20.29
CA PHE A 154 -11.34 -8.03 19.18
C PHE A 154 -10.45 -8.42 18.00
N ASN A 155 -10.14 -9.70 17.90
CA ASN A 155 -9.22 -10.22 16.89
C ASN A 155 -9.99 -10.57 15.60
N ASP A 156 -10.30 -9.55 14.79
CA ASP A 156 -10.92 -9.72 13.48
C ASP A 156 -9.90 -9.91 12.34
N SER A 157 -8.62 -9.93 12.66
CA SER A 157 -7.50 -10.10 11.74
C SER A 157 -7.51 -9.09 10.57
N ALA A 158 -8.14 -7.92 10.76
CA ALA A 158 -8.22 -6.84 9.78
C ALA A 158 -7.40 -5.63 10.23
N CYS A 159 -6.36 -5.29 9.46
CA CYS A 159 -5.46 -4.20 9.78
C CYS A 159 -5.45 -3.12 8.69
N LYS A 160 -5.47 -1.86 9.08
CA LYS A 160 -5.29 -0.73 8.19
C LYS A 160 -4.06 0.06 8.58
N LEU A 161 -3.18 0.32 7.61
CA LEU A 161 -1.94 1.04 7.83
C LEU A 161 -1.84 2.24 6.90
N ILE A 162 -1.43 3.36 7.46
CA ILE A 162 -1.11 4.56 6.70
C ILE A 162 0.33 4.93 6.99
N TYR A 163 1.13 5.01 5.94
CA TYR A 163 2.51 5.49 5.99
C TYR A 163 2.57 6.90 5.42
N ASN A 164 3.04 7.83 6.25
CA ASN A 164 3.25 9.21 5.87
C ASN A 164 4.72 9.44 5.54
N ALA A 165 5.07 9.35 4.27
CA ALA A 165 6.45 9.49 3.81
C ALA A 165 7.04 10.87 4.12
N SER A 166 6.22 11.92 4.22
CA SER A 166 6.72 13.26 4.56
C SER A 166 7.29 13.37 5.99
N ALA A 167 6.89 12.44 6.88
CA ALA A 167 7.37 12.37 8.27
C ALA A 167 8.57 11.41 8.45
N TYR A 168 9.20 10.93 7.39
CA TYR A 168 10.28 9.93 7.44
C TYR A 168 11.40 10.24 8.44
N LYS A 169 11.70 11.53 8.69
CA LYS A 169 12.78 11.96 9.61
C LYS A 169 12.54 11.56 11.07
N THR A 170 11.28 11.36 11.45
CA THR A 170 10.89 10.96 12.81
C THR A 170 10.79 9.45 12.98
N GLU A 171 10.90 8.68 11.87
CA GLU A 171 10.92 7.23 11.91
C GLU A 171 12.22 6.73 12.55
N LYS A 172 12.08 5.79 13.50
CA LYS A 172 13.20 5.25 14.28
C LYS A 172 13.86 4.05 13.58
N ASP A 173 13.04 3.23 12.94
CA ASP A 173 13.56 2.10 12.18
C ASP A 173 14.31 2.58 10.94
N PRO A 174 15.59 2.23 10.76
CA PRO A 174 16.40 2.74 9.66
C PRO A 174 15.95 2.24 8.29
N GLU A 175 15.44 1.02 8.18
CA GLU A 175 15.01 0.44 6.92
C GLU A 175 13.70 1.05 6.45
N LEU A 176 12.73 1.20 7.35
CA LEU A 176 11.47 1.89 7.07
C LEU A 176 11.72 3.37 6.76
N ARG A 177 12.59 4.02 7.53
CA ARG A 177 12.97 5.43 7.27
C ARG A 177 13.57 5.62 5.88
N ALA A 178 14.45 4.72 5.42
CA ALA A 178 15.04 4.77 4.09
C ALA A 178 13.96 4.60 3.00
N LEU A 179 13.03 3.65 3.18
CA LEU A 179 11.92 3.46 2.26
C LEU A 179 11.01 4.70 2.18
N LEU A 180 10.63 5.27 3.32
CA LEU A 180 9.79 6.48 3.36
C LEU A 180 10.50 7.70 2.77
N ASN A 181 11.82 7.86 3.01
CA ASN A 181 12.62 8.91 2.36
C ASN A 181 12.64 8.72 0.84
N PHE A 182 12.79 7.50 0.38
CA PHE A 182 12.76 7.17 -1.05
C PHE A 182 11.40 7.52 -1.68
N VAL A 183 10.29 7.17 -1.05
CA VAL A 183 8.93 7.56 -1.52
C VAL A 183 8.76 9.07 -1.55
N CYS A 184 9.21 9.77 -0.49
CA CYS A 184 9.00 11.22 -0.35
C CYS A 184 9.89 12.04 -1.29
N LYS A 185 11.18 11.69 -1.39
CA LYS A 185 12.23 12.51 -2.04
C LYS A 185 12.89 11.85 -3.24
N ASN A 186 12.57 10.61 -3.54
CA ASN A 186 13.27 9.79 -4.54
C ASN A 186 14.77 9.64 -4.24
N ASN A 187 15.14 9.64 -2.95
CA ASN A 187 16.52 9.53 -2.49
C ASN A 187 16.80 8.12 -1.98
N ALA A 188 17.63 7.38 -2.72
CA ALA A 188 17.99 5.99 -2.42
C ALA A 188 19.18 5.94 -1.45
N ASP A 189 18.89 5.83 -0.15
CA ASP A 189 19.91 5.88 0.91
C ASP A 189 20.51 4.52 1.26
N ASP A 190 19.78 3.43 1.09
CA ASP A 190 20.22 2.08 1.41
C ASP A 190 20.35 1.17 0.19
N ASN A 191 20.85 -0.04 0.38
CA ASN A 191 21.04 -1.01 -0.72
C ASN A 191 19.72 -1.43 -1.36
N PHE A 192 18.64 -1.50 -0.58
CA PHE A 192 17.35 -1.91 -1.08
C PHE A 192 16.72 -0.84 -1.99
N THR A 193 16.70 0.42 -1.56
CA THR A 193 16.17 1.52 -2.36
C THR A 193 17.04 1.80 -3.60
N LYS A 194 18.37 1.56 -3.52
CA LYS A 194 19.28 1.57 -4.69
C LYS A 194 18.94 0.45 -5.66
N LYS A 195 18.60 -0.76 -5.18
CA LYS A 195 18.14 -1.86 -6.02
C LYS A 195 16.87 -1.47 -6.77
N ILE A 196 15.87 -0.91 -6.10
CA ILE A 196 14.65 -0.39 -6.73
C ILE A 196 15.00 0.61 -7.85
N THR A 197 15.87 1.57 -7.56
CA THR A 197 16.30 2.58 -8.55
C THR A 197 16.96 1.95 -9.76
N SER A 198 17.78 0.90 -9.58
CA SER A 198 18.47 0.22 -10.68
C SER A 198 17.52 -0.55 -11.61
N LEU A 199 16.38 -0.98 -11.13
CA LEU A 199 15.37 -1.69 -11.91
C LEU A 199 14.46 -0.74 -12.71
N SER A 200 14.27 0.49 -12.25
CA SER A 200 13.39 1.46 -12.90
C SER A 200 13.68 1.68 -14.39
N PRO A 201 14.94 1.86 -14.86
CA PRO A 201 15.25 2.00 -16.28
C PRO A 201 14.92 0.74 -17.11
N ILE A 202 15.08 -0.46 -16.53
CA ILE A 202 14.84 -1.75 -17.20
C ILE A 202 13.33 -1.88 -17.53
N TYR A 203 12.46 -1.51 -16.60
CA TYR A 203 11.03 -1.54 -16.82
C TYR A 203 10.54 -0.48 -17.84
N ILE A 204 11.24 0.65 -17.94
CA ILE A 204 10.95 1.69 -18.92
C ILE A 204 11.22 1.14 -20.34
N HIS A 205 12.37 0.51 -20.58
CA HIS A 205 12.76 0.01 -21.92
C HIS A 205 11.91 -1.18 -22.38
N SER A 206 11.49 -2.09 -21.48
CA SER A 206 10.67 -3.25 -21.84
C SER A 206 9.22 -2.92 -22.22
N THR A 207 8.78 -1.70 -21.97
CA THR A 207 7.39 -1.26 -22.26
C THR A 207 7.29 -0.50 -23.59
N ILE A 208 8.42 -0.10 -24.19
CA ILE A 208 8.51 0.67 -25.44
C ILE A 208 8.80 -0.23 -26.65
N SER A 209 9.16 -1.49 -26.42
CA SER A 209 9.38 -2.53 -27.44
C SER A 209 8.16 -3.42 -27.60
#